data_bea390367fea82cfc12afd7009c17c98
#
_entry.id   bea390367fea82cfc12afd7009c17c98
#
_cell.length_a   1.000
_cell.length_b   1.000
_cell.length_c   1.000
_cell.angle_alpha   90.00
_cell.angle_beta   90.00
_cell.angle_gamma   90.00
#
_symmetry.space_group_name_H-M   'P 1'
#
loop_
_entity.id
_entity.type
_entity.pdbx_description
1 polymer ?
#
loop_
_entity_poly.entity_id
_entity_poly.type
_entity_poly.pdbx_seq_one_letter_code
_entity_poly.pdbx_strand_id
1 'polypeptide(L)'
;MEHMISLFVRSIFVDNMIFAFFLGMCSYLAVSKNVKTALGLGVAVTFVLLVTVPVDYALQTYVLGPDALVQGVDLTFLAFILFIAVIAGIVQLVEMVVERFSPSLYASLVLQQRVQMDPETSTQAIASIGDSVAYALGSGIGWLLAIVGLAAIREKMAYTDVPRPLQGLGITFITVGLMAMAFMCFSGLKI
;
A
#
# COMPACT_ATOMS: atom_id res chain seq x y z
N MET A 1 4.81 -7.35 21.94
CA MET A 1 4.61 -8.40 20.93
C MET A 1 3.15 -8.48 20.46
N GLU A 2 2.19 -8.46 21.35
CA GLU A 2 0.76 -8.47 20.96
C GLU A 2 0.38 -7.27 20.09
N HIS A 3 0.87 -6.08 20.41
CA HIS A 3 0.63 -4.88 19.62
C HIS A 3 1.17 -4.99 18.18
N MET A 4 2.38 -5.52 17.99
CA MET A 4 2.98 -5.70 16.66
C MET A 4 2.21 -6.70 15.81
N ILE A 5 1.74 -7.81 16.41
CA ILE A 5 0.95 -8.84 15.71
C ILE A 5 -0.42 -8.27 15.33
N SER A 6 -1.07 -7.57 16.24
CA SER A 6 -2.33 -6.89 15.99
C SER A 6 -2.19 -5.86 14.86
N LEU A 7 -1.15 -5.03 14.90
CA LEU A 7 -0.84 -4.05 13.86
C LEU A 7 -0.60 -4.73 12.49
N PHE A 8 0.16 -5.81 12.49
CA PHE A 8 0.46 -6.58 11.28
C PHE A 8 -0.80 -7.17 10.63
N VAL A 9 -1.64 -7.87 11.42
CA VAL A 9 -2.87 -8.47 10.90
C VAL A 9 -3.86 -7.40 10.45
N ARG A 10 -3.97 -6.32 11.19
CA ARG A 10 -4.84 -5.20 10.86
C ARG A 10 -4.42 -4.53 9.56
N SER A 11 -3.11 -4.31 9.33
CA SER A 11 -2.60 -3.70 8.11
C SER A 11 -2.82 -4.56 6.87
N ILE A 12 -2.91 -5.89 7.01
CA ILE A 12 -3.21 -6.79 5.89
C ILE A 12 -4.68 -6.68 5.46
N PHE A 13 -5.61 -6.72 6.42
CA PHE A 13 -7.03 -6.92 6.13
C PHE A 13 -7.87 -5.65 6.28
N VAL A 14 -7.69 -4.89 7.36
CA VAL A 14 -8.55 -3.74 7.68
C VAL A 14 -8.04 -2.48 7.00
N ASP A 15 -6.76 -2.16 7.15
CA ASP A 15 -6.13 -0.98 6.59
C ASP A 15 -5.53 -1.26 5.20
N ASN A 16 -6.15 -2.17 4.44
CA ASN A 16 -5.73 -2.49 3.10
C ASN A 16 -5.98 -1.31 2.16
N MET A 17 -4.92 -0.78 1.57
CA MET A 17 -4.94 0.43 0.76
C MET A 17 -5.87 0.39 -0.43
N ILE A 18 -6.02 -0.77 -1.06
CA ILE A 18 -6.86 -0.92 -2.23
C ILE A 18 -8.33 -0.96 -1.82
N PHE A 19 -8.66 -1.74 -0.80
CA PHE A 19 -10.05 -1.98 -0.44
C PHE A 19 -10.61 -0.95 0.53
N ALA A 20 -9.79 -0.40 1.44
CA ALA A 20 -10.22 0.63 2.38
C ALA A 20 -10.21 2.05 1.78
N PHE A 21 -9.16 2.38 1.02
CA PHE A 21 -8.93 3.75 0.54
C PHE A 21 -9.01 3.91 -0.98
N PHE A 22 -9.17 2.84 -1.74
CA PHE A 22 -9.19 2.82 -3.21
C PHE A 22 -7.96 3.45 -3.88
N LEU A 23 -6.84 3.55 -3.15
CA LEU A 23 -5.61 4.13 -3.64
C LEU A 23 -4.85 3.16 -4.55
N GLY A 24 -4.38 3.69 -5.68
CA GLY A 24 -3.65 2.87 -6.66
C GLY A 24 -4.53 1.94 -7.51
N MET A 25 -5.84 2.17 -7.56
CA MET A 25 -6.79 1.33 -8.30
C MET A 25 -6.44 1.24 -9.79
N CYS A 26 -5.92 2.31 -10.40
CA CYS A 26 -5.56 2.31 -11.81
C CYS A 26 -4.43 1.31 -12.12
N SER A 27 -3.35 1.32 -11.34
CA SER A 27 -2.24 0.37 -11.48
C SER A 27 -2.65 -1.05 -11.10
N TYR A 28 -3.46 -1.20 -10.06
CA TYR A 28 -4.03 -2.46 -9.63
C TYR A 28 -4.84 -3.15 -10.75
N LEU A 29 -5.74 -2.41 -11.41
CA LEU A 29 -6.53 -2.91 -12.53
C LEU A 29 -5.69 -3.18 -13.79
N ALA A 30 -4.69 -2.33 -14.06
CA ALA A 30 -3.84 -2.47 -15.24
C ALA A 30 -2.97 -3.73 -15.20
N VAL A 31 -2.41 -4.03 -14.02
CA VAL A 31 -1.41 -5.10 -13.85
C VAL A 31 -2.04 -6.44 -13.47
N SER A 32 -3.26 -6.46 -12.93
CA SER A 32 -3.98 -7.68 -12.53
C SER A 32 -4.47 -8.55 -13.69
N LYS A 33 -3.90 -8.43 -14.89
CA LYS A 33 -4.26 -9.26 -16.05
C LYS A 33 -3.65 -10.65 -16.01
N ASN A 34 -2.43 -10.78 -15.47
CA ASN A 34 -1.68 -12.03 -15.39
C ASN A 34 -1.16 -12.26 -13.98
N VAL A 35 -1.35 -13.46 -13.43
CA VAL A 35 -0.90 -13.82 -12.08
C VAL A 35 0.62 -13.70 -11.93
N LYS A 36 1.42 -14.10 -12.93
CA LYS A 36 2.89 -13.98 -12.86
C LYS A 36 3.36 -12.54 -12.74
N THR A 37 2.78 -11.64 -13.52
CA THR A 37 3.11 -10.21 -13.49
C THR A 37 2.64 -9.58 -12.18
N ALA A 38 1.44 -9.92 -11.72
CA ALA A 38 0.88 -9.45 -10.47
C ALA A 38 1.74 -9.87 -9.26
N LEU A 39 2.23 -11.11 -9.25
CA LEU A 39 3.08 -11.63 -8.19
C LEU A 39 4.45 -10.91 -8.16
N GLY A 40 5.09 -10.76 -9.31
CA GLY A 40 6.37 -10.05 -9.41
C GLY A 40 6.28 -8.61 -8.94
N LEU A 41 5.19 -7.95 -9.34
CA LEU A 41 4.91 -6.58 -8.91
C LEU A 41 4.60 -6.49 -7.42
N GLY A 42 3.81 -7.43 -6.88
CA GLY A 42 3.49 -7.49 -5.47
C GLY A 42 4.71 -7.62 -4.58
N VAL A 43 5.66 -8.47 -4.97
CA VAL A 43 6.94 -8.62 -4.26
C VAL A 43 7.77 -7.33 -4.33
N ALA A 44 7.84 -6.69 -5.51
CA ALA A 44 8.57 -5.43 -5.66
C ALA A 44 7.97 -4.32 -4.78
N VAL A 45 6.65 -4.17 -4.75
CA VAL A 45 5.97 -3.19 -3.89
C VAL A 45 6.23 -3.48 -2.41
N THR A 46 6.15 -4.73 -2.00
CA THR A 46 6.44 -5.12 -0.60
C THR A 46 7.87 -4.76 -0.21
N PHE A 47 8.82 -4.99 -1.11
CA PHE A 47 10.22 -4.63 -0.88
C PHE A 47 10.40 -3.11 -0.76
N VAL A 48 9.78 -2.35 -1.65
CA VAL A 48 9.84 -0.87 -1.58
C VAL A 48 9.25 -0.36 -0.27
N LEU A 49 8.07 -0.84 0.13
CA LEU A 49 7.44 -0.46 1.38
C LEU A 49 8.30 -0.80 2.61
N LEU A 50 8.97 -1.95 2.58
CA LEU A 50 9.86 -2.38 3.65
C LEU A 50 11.05 -1.43 3.86
N VAL A 51 11.52 -0.78 2.80
CA VAL A 51 12.61 0.18 2.87
C VAL A 51 12.10 1.58 3.17
N THR A 52 11.02 2.01 2.51
CA THR A 52 10.54 3.40 2.60
C THR A 52 9.89 3.72 3.94
N VAL A 53 9.01 2.86 4.47
CA VAL A 53 8.26 3.17 5.70
C VAL A 53 9.16 3.36 6.93
N PRO A 54 10.19 2.51 7.19
CA PRO A 54 11.12 2.77 8.28
C PRO A 54 11.97 4.04 8.10
N VAL A 55 12.36 4.35 6.85
CA VAL A 55 13.11 5.57 6.54
C VAL A 55 12.27 6.81 6.82
N ASP A 56 11.02 6.80 6.39
CA ASP A 56 10.11 7.92 6.61
C ASP A 56 9.75 8.08 8.09
N TYR A 57 9.61 6.98 8.82
CA TYR A 57 9.45 7.02 10.27
C TYR A 57 10.68 7.64 10.96
N ALA A 58 11.89 7.23 10.57
CA ALA A 58 13.11 7.80 11.08
C ALA A 58 13.22 9.29 10.76
N LEU A 59 12.85 9.69 9.53
CA LEU A 59 12.84 11.07 9.11
C LEU A 59 11.84 11.90 9.92
N GLN A 60 10.64 11.38 10.15
CA GLN A 60 9.64 12.05 10.97
C GLN A 60 10.11 12.23 12.40
N THR A 61 10.73 11.20 12.99
CA THR A 61 11.17 11.24 14.38
C THR A 61 12.41 12.12 14.60
N TYR A 62 13.39 12.06 13.67
CA TYR A 62 14.68 12.73 13.85
C TYR A 62 14.78 14.11 13.18
N VAL A 63 13.99 14.36 12.14
CA VAL A 63 14.10 15.61 11.35
C VAL A 63 12.91 16.53 11.57
N LEU A 64 11.71 15.97 11.64
CA LEU A 64 10.46 16.73 11.73
C LEU A 64 9.87 16.80 13.14
N GLY A 65 10.43 16.06 14.09
CA GLY A 65 9.97 16.11 15.49
C GLY A 65 10.02 17.54 16.05
N PRO A 66 9.10 17.90 16.95
CA PRO A 66 8.94 19.27 17.45
C PRO A 66 10.13 19.85 18.20
N ASP A 67 11.29 19.19 18.24
CA ASP A 67 12.54 19.70 18.82
C ASP A 67 13.79 19.11 18.15
N ALA A 68 13.66 18.54 16.94
CA ALA A 68 14.73 17.72 16.37
C ALA A 68 15.87 18.55 15.74
N LEU A 69 15.62 19.58 14.97
CA LEU A 69 16.65 20.37 14.27
C LEU A 69 16.63 21.85 14.59
N VAL A 70 15.47 22.47 14.82
CA VAL A 70 15.34 23.89 15.12
C VAL A 70 14.33 24.09 16.26
N GLN A 71 14.81 24.51 17.42
CA GLN A 71 13.95 24.84 18.57
C GLN A 71 12.99 25.98 18.21
N GLY A 72 11.69 25.69 18.23
CA GLY A 72 10.64 26.70 18.11
C GLY A 72 10.05 26.95 16.72
N VAL A 73 10.37 26.12 15.72
CA VAL A 73 9.75 26.18 14.38
C VAL A 73 9.06 24.87 14.08
N ASP A 74 7.73 24.93 13.90
CA ASP A 74 6.94 23.77 13.47
C ASP A 74 7.24 23.44 12.00
N LEU A 75 8.15 22.49 11.80
CA LEU A 75 8.53 21.97 10.47
C LEU A 75 7.52 20.98 9.90
N THR A 76 6.39 20.76 10.59
CA THR A 76 5.34 19.82 10.16
C THR A 76 4.78 20.17 8.77
N PHE A 77 4.82 21.45 8.39
CA PHE A 77 4.44 21.88 7.03
C PHE A 77 5.42 21.38 5.96
N LEU A 78 6.71 21.29 6.29
CA LEU A 78 7.73 20.74 5.38
C LEU A 78 7.70 19.20 5.32
N ALA A 79 7.08 18.53 6.28
CA ALA A 79 6.97 17.08 6.34
C ALA A 79 6.46 16.51 5.03
N PHE A 80 5.42 17.12 4.51
CA PHE A 80 4.77 16.72 3.29
C PHE A 80 5.70 16.75 2.05
N ILE A 81 6.45 17.84 1.87
CA ILE A 81 7.38 18.00 0.76
C ILE A 81 8.57 17.05 0.92
N LEU A 82 9.04 16.90 2.16
CA LEU A 82 10.20 16.08 2.47
C LEU A 82 9.88 14.59 2.27
N PHE A 83 8.72 14.14 2.71
CA PHE A 83 8.28 12.75 2.48
C PHE A 83 8.14 12.45 1.00
N ILE A 84 7.54 13.36 0.22
CA ILE A 84 7.47 13.18 -1.24
C ILE A 84 8.88 13.08 -1.86
N ALA A 85 9.80 13.95 -1.45
CA ALA A 85 11.15 13.97 -1.98
C ALA A 85 11.93 12.68 -1.65
N VAL A 86 11.81 12.17 -0.41
CA VAL A 86 12.47 10.94 0.04
C VAL A 86 11.86 9.72 -0.65
N ILE A 87 10.54 9.63 -0.68
CA ILE A 87 9.85 8.55 -1.38
C ILE A 87 10.22 8.57 -2.87
N ALA A 88 10.20 9.74 -3.51
CA ALA A 88 10.60 9.90 -4.89
C ALA A 88 12.05 9.44 -5.10
N GLY A 89 12.97 9.83 -4.23
CA GLY A 89 14.37 9.43 -4.30
C GLY A 89 14.58 7.93 -4.14
N ILE A 90 13.94 7.30 -3.16
CA ILE A 90 14.04 5.85 -2.92
C ILE A 90 13.37 5.07 -4.05
N VAL A 91 12.19 5.50 -4.50
CA VAL A 91 11.50 4.85 -5.62
C VAL A 91 12.32 5.01 -6.90
N GLN A 92 12.96 6.15 -7.13
CA GLN A 92 13.84 6.36 -8.29
C GLN A 92 15.06 5.42 -8.26
N LEU A 93 15.65 5.19 -7.08
CA LEU A 93 16.71 4.20 -6.91
C LEU A 93 16.21 2.77 -7.20
N VAL A 94 15.03 2.43 -6.69
CA VAL A 94 14.40 1.13 -6.96
C VAL A 94 13.95 1.04 -8.42
N GLU A 95 13.49 2.14 -9.01
CA GLU A 95 13.08 2.23 -10.41
C GLU A 95 14.26 1.99 -11.35
N MET A 96 15.45 2.53 -11.07
CA MET A 96 16.67 2.17 -11.81
C MET A 96 16.94 0.65 -11.78
N VAL A 97 16.55 -0.03 -10.73
CA VAL A 97 16.65 -1.48 -10.61
C VAL A 97 15.43 -2.19 -11.26
N VAL A 98 14.26 -1.57 -11.18
CA VAL A 98 12.95 -2.11 -11.61
C VAL A 98 12.44 -1.45 -12.90
N GLU A 99 13.18 -0.50 -13.50
CA GLU A 99 12.83 0.32 -14.69
C GLU A 99 12.27 -0.51 -15.86
N ARG A 100 12.41 -1.79 -15.75
CA ARG A 100 11.91 -2.78 -16.71
C ARG A 100 10.46 -3.19 -16.49
N PHE A 101 9.80 -2.79 -15.39
CA PHE A 101 8.52 -3.42 -15.01
C PHE A 101 7.28 -2.53 -15.01
N SER A 102 7.32 -1.26 -14.69
CA SER A 102 6.11 -0.38 -14.84
C SER A 102 6.23 1.04 -14.25
N PRO A 103 6.05 2.11 -15.02
CA PRO A 103 6.00 3.49 -14.50
C PRO A 103 4.71 3.83 -13.72
N SER A 104 3.66 3.01 -13.86
CA SER A 104 2.38 3.23 -13.16
C SER A 104 2.41 2.91 -11.66
N LEU A 105 3.42 2.18 -11.19
CA LEU A 105 3.63 1.85 -9.79
C LEU A 105 4.02 3.05 -8.93
N TYR A 106 4.76 3.97 -9.49
CA TYR A 106 5.27 5.15 -8.80
C TYR A 106 4.15 5.99 -8.16
N ALA A 107 3.12 6.36 -8.95
CA ALA A 107 2.03 7.18 -8.46
C ALA A 107 1.21 6.49 -7.34
N SER A 108 1.03 5.17 -7.42
CA SER A 108 0.29 4.42 -6.40
C SER A 108 1.06 4.30 -5.08
N LEU A 109 2.38 4.11 -5.14
CA LEU A 109 3.23 4.03 -3.94
C LEU A 109 3.32 5.36 -3.20
N VAL A 110 3.48 6.47 -3.91
CA VAL A 110 3.51 7.81 -3.32
C VAL A 110 2.19 8.14 -2.62
N LEU A 111 1.05 7.85 -3.26
CA LEU A 111 -0.27 8.06 -2.65
C LEU A 111 -0.51 7.15 -1.45
N GLN A 112 -0.10 5.90 -1.54
CA GLN A 112 -0.23 4.93 -0.48
C GLN A 112 0.52 5.36 0.78
N GLN A 113 1.74 5.80 0.65
CA GLN A 113 2.59 6.18 1.77
C GLN A 113 2.10 7.45 2.48
N ARG A 114 1.48 8.38 1.74
CA ARG A 114 0.86 9.57 2.32
C ARG A 114 -0.27 9.25 3.29
N VAL A 115 -1.19 8.38 2.89
CA VAL A 115 -2.34 8.01 3.73
C VAL A 115 -1.88 7.29 5.00
N GLN A 116 -0.76 6.59 4.94
CA GLN A 116 -0.22 5.85 6.09
C GLN A 116 0.46 6.75 7.13
N MET A 117 0.97 7.91 6.72
CA MET A 117 1.71 8.81 7.61
C MET A 117 0.86 9.95 8.19
N ASP A 118 -0.35 10.15 7.66
CA ASP A 118 -1.27 11.13 8.26
C ASP A 118 -1.76 10.63 9.62
N PRO A 119 -1.44 11.34 10.73
CA PRO A 119 -1.86 10.94 12.06
C PRO A 119 -3.38 10.99 12.25
N GLU A 120 -4.11 11.69 11.37
CA GLU A 120 -5.57 11.74 11.37
C GLU A 120 -6.23 10.55 10.66
N THR A 121 -5.54 9.91 9.72
CA THR A 121 -6.06 8.77 8.97
C THR A 121 -5.55 7.42 9.46
N SER A 122 -4.38 7.39 10.12
CA SER A 122 -3.85 6.16 10.72
C SER A 122 -4.49 5.92 12.08
N THR A 123 -5.31 4.91 12.18
CA THR A 123 -6.00 4.51 13.42
C THR A 123 -5.06 3.97 14.50
N GLN A 124 -3.79 3.80 14.20
CA GLN A 124 -2.76 3.39 15.16
C GLN A 124 -1.46 4.14 14.88
N ALA A 125 -1.02 4.92 15.87
CA ALA A 125 0.28 5.57 15.80
C ALA A 125 1.40 4.54 15.78
N ILE A 126 2.28 4.64 14.80
CA ILE A 126 3.53 3.87 14.74
C ILE A 126 4.45 4.45 15.83
N ALA A 127 4.60 3.71 16.92
CA ALA A 127 5.34 4.18 18.09
C ALA A 127 6.84 3.79 18.07
N SER A 128 7.20 2.82 17.23
CA SER A 128 8.58 2.33 17.16
C SER A 128 8.99 1.92 15.74
N ILE A 129 10.31 1.84 15.49
CA ILE A 129 10.85 1.32 14.23
C ILE A 129 10.37 -0.12 13.99
N GLY A 130 10.22 -0.92 15.04
CA GLY A 130 9.68 -2.28 14.95
C GLY A 130 8.24 -2.30 14.42
N ASP A 131 7.41 -1.38 14.88
CA ASP A 131 6.03 -1.24 14.43
C ASP A 131 5.97 -0.77 12.98
N SER A 132 6.87 0.13 12.56
CA SER A 132 6.95 0.60 11.17
C SER A 132 7.31 -0.54 10.19
N VAL A 133 8.22 -1.42 10.58
CA VAL A 133 8.58 -2.61 9.79
C VAL A 133 7.42 -3.61 9.74
N ALA A 134 6.75 -3.87 10.85
CA ALA A 134 5.59 -4.76 10.92
C ALA A 134 4.44 -4.23 10.04
N TYR A 135 4.21 -2.92 10.09
CA TYR A 135 3.20 -2.27 9.26
C TYR A 135 3.55 -2.32 7.76
N ALA A 136 4.81 -2.05 7.40
CA ALA A 136 5.29 -2.13 6.02
C ALA A 136 5.12 -3.53 5.42
N LEU A 137 5.49 -4.56 6.19
CA LEU A 137 5.31 -5.95 5.79
C LEU A 137 3.82 -6.30 5.65
N GLY A 138 3.01 -5.94 6.63
CA GLY A 138 1.57 -6.20 6.60
C GLY A 138 0.88 -5.54 5.42
N SER A 139 1.13 -4.27 5.20
CA SER A 139 0.59 -3.51 4.08
C SER A 139 1.05 -4.04 2.72
N GLY A 140 2.34 -4.40 2.58
CA GLY A 140 2.88 -5.00 1.38
C GLY A 140 2.25 -6.37 1.06
N ILE A 141 2.11 -7.23 2.07
CA ILE A 141 1.45 -8.53 1.94
C ILE A 141 -0.04 -8.34 1.62
N GLY A 142 -0.72 -7.41 2.26
CA GLY A 142 -2.11 -7.07 1.98
C GLY A 142 -2.32 -6.65 0.52
N TRP A 143 -1.42 -5.81 0.01
CA TRP A 143 -1.45 -5.40 -1.39
C TRP A 143 -1.16 -6.57 -2.34
N LEU A 144 -0.16 -7.40 -2.02
CA LEU A 144 0.18 -8.60 -2.81
C LEU A 144 -0.98 -9.58 -2.86
N LEU A 145 -1.63 -9.87 -1.73
CA LEU A 145 -2.79 -10.75 -1.68
C LEU A 145 -3.94 -10.20 -2.53
N ALA A 146 -4.20 -8.90 -2.45
CA ALA A 146 -5.25 -8.27 -3.23
C ALA A 146 -5.00 -8.40 -4.74
N ILE A 147 -3.78 -8.07 -5.22
CA ILE A 147 -3.49 -8.07 -6.66
C ILE A 147 -3.40 -9.48 -7.23
N VAL A 148 -2.81 -10.42 -6.51
CA VAL A 148 -2.74 -11.82 -6.93
C VAL A 148 -4.13 -12.45 -6.91
N GLY A 149 -4.94 -12.15 -5.89
CA GLY A 149 -6.32 -12.61 -5.81
C GLY A 149 -7.15 -12.14 -6.99
N LEU A 150 -7.09 -10.85 -7.33
CA LEU A 150 -7.80 -10.32 -8.50
C LEU A 150 -7.27 -10.91 -9.80
N ALA A 151 -5.96 -11.04 -9.95
CA ALA A 151 -5.36 -11.63 -11.16
C ALA A 151 -5.81 -13.07 -11.36
N ALA A 152 -5.83 -13.89 -10.31
CA ALA A 152 -6.29 -15.26 -10.36
C ALA A 152 -7.78 -15.37 -10.72
N ILE A 153 -8.62 -14.50 -10.18
CA ILE A 153 -10.05 -14.45 -10.52
C ILE A 153 -10.22 -14.04 -11.99
N ARG A 154 -9.49 -13.02 -12.45
CA ARG A 154 -9.57 -12.55 -13.85
C ARG A 154 -9.09 -13.61 -14.85
N GLU A 155 -8.01 -14.32 -14.55
CA GLU A 155 -7.55 -15.43 -15.37
C GLU A 155 -8.63 -16.52 -15.47
N LYS A 156 -9.29 -16.83 -14.37
CA LYS A 156 -10.38 -17.83 -14.35
C LYS A 156 -11.63 -17.34 -15.07
N MET A 157 -11.96 -16.07 -14.95
CA MET A 157 -13.10 -15.45 -15.66
C MET A 157 -12.91 -15.40 -17.19
N ALA A 158 -11.68 -15.44 -17.69
CA ALA A 158 -11.42 -15.49 -19.13
C ALA A 158 -11.98 -16.75 -19.82
N TYR A 159 -12.21 -17.81 -19.05
CA TYR A 159 -12.80 -19.07 -19.52
C TYR A 159 -14.32 -19.18 -19.27
N THR A 160 -14.95 -18.12 -18.76
CA THR A 160 -16.37 -18.12 -18.40
C THR A 160 -17.15 -17.22 -19.37
N ASP A 161 -18.35 -17.66 -19.74
CA ASP A 161 -19.25 -16.84 -20.57
C ASP A 161 -19.81 -15.66 -19.76
N VAL A 162 -19.20 -14.49 -19.93
CA VAL A 162 -19.66 -13.25 -19.35
C VAL A 162 -20.57 -12.52 -20.33
N PRO A 163 -21.74 -12.00 -19.91
CA PRO A 163 -22.62 -11.22 -20.76
C PRO A 163 -21.89 -10.03 -21.40
N ARG A 164 -22.11 -9.81 -22.70
CA ARG A 164 -21.42 -8.76 -23.49
C ARG A 164 -21.38 -7.36 -22.84
N PRO A 165 -22.46 -6.86 -22.18
CA PRO A 165 -22.43 -5.55 -21.53
C PRO A 165 -21.47 -5.44 -20.34
N LEU A 166 -21.16 -6.55 -19.70
CA LEU A 166 -20.31 -6.62 -18.49
C LEU A 166 -18.87 -6.99 -18.80
N GLN A 167 -18.56 -7.39 -20.03
CA GLN A 167 -17.21 -7.79 -20.42
C GLN A 167 -16.21 -6.65 -20.27
N GLY A 168 -15.02 -6.96 -19.72
CA GLY A 168 -13.93 -6.00 -19.54
C GLY A 168 -13.92 -5.36 -18.16
N LEU A 169 -13.97 -4.05 -18.10
CA LEU A 169 -13.86 -3.28 -16.84
C LEU A 169 -15.05 -3.49 -15.91
N GLY A 170 -16.27 -3.66 -16.44
CA GLY A 170 -17.47 -3.81 -15.62
C GLY A 170 -17.41 -5.00 -14.65
N ILE A 171 -17.12 -6.19 -15.17
CA ILE A 171 -17.03 -7.39 -14.34
C ILE A 171 -15.85 -7.31 -13.35
N THR A 172 -14.76 -6.64 -13.77
CA THR A 172 -13.60 -6.46 -12.89
C THR A 172 -13.93 -5.57 -11.69
N PHE A 173 -14.68 -4.47 -11.89
CA PHE A 173 -15.12 -3.62 -10.78
C PHE A 173 -16.09 -4.34 -9.83
N ILE A 174 -17.01 -5.13 -10.36
CA ILE A 174 -17.92 -5.96 -9.54
C ILE A 174 -17.09 -6.94 -8.69
N THR A 175 -16.11 -7.59 -9.29
CA THR A 175 -15.23 -8.53 -8.58
C THR A 175 -14.43 -7.84 -7.48
N VAL A 176 -13.87 -6.67 -7.76
CA VAL A 176 -13.16 -5.87 -6.75
C VAL A 176 -14.08 -5.45 -5.62
N GLY A 177 -15.32 -5.05 -5.92
CA GLY A 177 -16.32 -4.72 -4.91
C GLY A 177 -16.67 -5.91 -4.01
N LEU A 178 -16.82 -7.11 -4.58
CA LEU A 178 -17.03 -8.34 -3.83
C LEU A 178 -15.83 -8.70 -2.95
N MET A 179 -14.60 -8.54 -3.46
CA MET A 179 -13.38 -8.73 -2.69
C MET A 179 -13.30 -7.72 -1.53
N ALA A 180 -13.63 -6.46 -1.77
CA ALA A 180 -13.63 -5.43 -0.73
C ALA A 180 -14.64 -5.78 0.39
N MET A 181 -15.83 -6.25 0.05
CA MET A 181 -16.80 -6.72 1.06
C MET A 181 -16.27 -7.92 1.86
N ALA A 182 -15.58 -8.85 1.22
CA ALA A 182 -14.97 -9.99 1.91
C ALA A 182 -13.87 -9.53 2.90
N PHE A 183 -13.03 -8.56 2.51
CA PHE A 183 -12.03 -7.98 3.41
C PHE A 183 -12.66 -7.18 4.55
N MET A 184 -13.77 -6.49 4.30
CA MET A 184 -14.52 -5.78 5.36
C MET A 184 -15.07 -6.70 6.45
N CYS A 185 -15.32 -7.98 6.17
CA CYS A 185 -15.73 -8.93 7.22
C CYS A 185 -14.69 -9.05 8.35
N PHE A 186 -13.42 -8.81 8.05
CA PHE A 186 -12.35 -8.81 9.05
C PHE A 186 -12.30 -7.55 9.92
N SER A 187 -12.92 -6.45 9.49
CA SER A 187 -12.93 -5.20 10.27
C SER A 187 -13.73 -5.29 11.57
N GLY A 188 -14.63 -6.28 11.68
CA GLY A 188 -15.40 -6.56 12.90
C GLY A 188 -14.65 -7.40 13.95
N LEU A 189 -13.51 -7.97 13.62
CA LEU A 189 -12.67 -8.71 14.55
C LEU A 189 -11.86 -7.71 15.40
N LYS A 190 -12.18 -7.61 16.67
CA LYS A 190 -11.34 -6.91 17.65
C LYS A 190 -10.11 -7.79 17.92
N ILE A 191 -9.06 -7.57 17.17
CA ILE A 191 -7.75 -8.20 17.37
C ILE A 191 -6.86 -7.23 18.12
#